data_88c81bf9fe9ed663afde77d8516bf27c
#
_entry.id   88c81bf9fe9ed663afde77d8516bf27c
#
_cell.length_a   1.000
_cell.length_b   1.000
_cell.length_c   1.000
_cell.angle_alpha   90.00
_cell.angle_beta   90.00
_cell.angle_gamma   90.00
#
_symmetry.space_group_name_H-M   'P 1'
#
loop_
_entity.id
_entity.type
_entity.pdbx_description
1 polymer ?
#
loop_
_entity_poly.entity_id
_entity_poly.type
_entity_poly.pdbx_seq_one_letter_code
_entity_poly.pdbx_strand_id
1 'polypeptide(L)'
;PGTLAQATQAQCALLAAAIANGGSETNLQPGFDFFRKLAEQGRIDMGEPNVARLEKGEIACYFVWDYNALGYRDQFKANNPEAEYDVCIPADGSVQSGYATIINAYTKRPHAAAFTREYILSDAGQINLARGYATPIRGSVELPDDVKAKMLPSEQYAKARPISDFKAWEEAAKSLGTKWQEEVMAYAK
;
A
#
# COMPACT_ATOMS: atom_id res chain seq x y z
N PRO A 1 9.13 -7.60 10.29
CA PRO A 1 10.53 -7.64 9.82
C PRO A 1 10.73 -8.58 8.64
N GLY A 2 10.16 -9.80 8.67
CA GLY A 2 10.21 -10.71 7.51
C GLY A 2 9.47 -10.22 6.27
N THR A 3 8.52 -9.32 6.44
CA THR A 3 7.68 -8.81 5.36
C THR A 3 8.40 -7.83 4.44
N LEU A 4 9.39 -7.07 4.92
CA LEU A 4 10.11 -6.11 4.06
C LEU A 4 10.90 -6.80 2.93
N ALA A 5 11.42 -8.00 3.17
CA ALA A 5 12.12 -8.77 2.16
C ALA A 5 11.18 -9.34 1.07
N GLN A 6 9.89 -9.50 1.37
CA GLN A 6 8.96 -10.26 0.52
C GLN A 6 7.69 -9.49 0.12
N ALA A 7 7.29 -8.48 0.89
CA ALA A 7 6.05 -7.75 0.68
C ALA A 7 6.28 -6.39 0.02
N THR A 8 5.80 -6.23 -1.20
CA THR A 8 5.87 -4.96 -1.95
C THR A 8 5.29 -3.79 -1.15
N GLN A 9 4.22 -4.00 -0.39
CA GLN A 9 3.63 -2.99 0.49
C GLN A 9 4.65 -2.42 1.49
N ALA A 10 5.39 -3.28 2.20
CA ALA A 10 6.40 -2.85 3.16
C ALA A 10 7.57 -2.14 2.47
N GLN A 11 7.99 -2.63 1.31
CA GLN A 11 9.03 -2.01 0.50
C GLN A 11 8.60 -0.61 0.01
N CYS A 12 7.37 -0.46 -0.46
CA CYS A 12 6.82 0.83 -0.86
C CYS A 12 6.67 1.81 0.31
N ALA A 13 6.39 1.33 1.53
CA ALA A 13 6.38 2.17 2.72
C ALA A 13 7.78 2.75 3.03
N LEU A 14 8.83 1.94 2.89
CA LEU A 14 10.21 2.42 3.03
C LEU A 14 10.56 3.45 1.95
N LEU A 15 10.17 3.20 0.70
CA LEU A 15 10.39 4.14 -0.40
C LEU A 15 9.61 5.45 -0.18
N ALA A 16 8.37 5.38 0.28
CA ALA A 16 7.58 6.56 0.61
C ALA A 16 8.25 7.40 1.71
N ALA A 17 8.74 6.76 2.77
CA ALA A 17 9.50 7.43 3.82
C ALA A 17 10.81 8.03 3.30
N ALA A 18 11.51 7.35 2.39
CA ALA A 18 12.70 7.89 1.75
C ALA A 18 12.37 9.14 0.93
N ILE A 19 11.32 9.09 0.10
CA ILE A 19 10.86 10.22 -0.72
C ILE A 19 10.51 11.42 0.17
N ALA A 20 9.74 11.21 1.25
CA ALA A 20 9.37 12.26 2.18
C ALA A 20 10.58 12.93 2.85
N ASN A 21 11.70 12.24 2.94
CA ASN A 21 12.95 12.74 3.53
C ASN A 21 14.05 13.04 2.48
N GLY A 22 13.66 13.29 1.22
CA GLY A 22 14.57 13.72 0.15
C GLY A 22 15.34 12.61 -0.56
N GLY A 23 14.93 11.36 -0.37
CA GLY A 23 15.46 10.18 -1.05
C GLY A 23 14.71 9.83 -2.35
N SER A 24 15.05 8.66 -2.90
CA SER A 24 14.51 8.13 -4.15
C SER A 24 14.72 6.62 -4.24
N GLU A 25 14.34 6.01 -5.38
CA GLU A 25 14.63 4.60 -5.69
C GLU A 25 16.14 4.27 -5.69
N THR A 26 16.98 5.27 -6.00
CA THR A 26 18.45 5.13 -5.99
C THR A 26 19.08 5.51 -4.65
N ASN A 27 18.34 6.14 -3.76
CA ASN A 27 18.80 6.56 -2.44
C ASN A 27 17.73 6.33 -1.38
N LEU A 28 17.72 5.15 -0.79
CA LEU A 28 16.76 4.76 0.25
C LEU A 28 17.23 5.09 1.68
N GLN A 29 18.48 5.59 1.83
CA GLN A 29 19.06 5.85 3.15
C GLN A 29 18.19 6.77 4.02
N PRO A 30 17.60 7.88 3.51
CA PRO A 30 16.72 8.71 4.34
C PRO A 30 15.50 7.97 4.92
N GLY A 31 15.01 6.95 4.22
CA GLY A 31 13.93 6.09 4.72
C GLY A 31 14.39 5.16 5.84
N PHE A 32 15.58 4.57 5.72
CA PHE A 32 16.18 3.77 6.78
C PHE A 32 16.45 4.61 8.02
N ASP A 33 17.00 5.82 7.86
CA ASP A 33 17.28 6.73 8.96
C ASP A 33 16.01 7.16 9.70
N PHE A 34 14.90 7.40 8.96
CA PHE A 34 13.60 7.69 9.53
C PHE A 34 13.11 6.54 10.42
N PHE A 35 13.11 5.31 9.91
CA PHE A 35 12.66 4.15 10.67
C PHE A 35 13.61 3.77 11.81
N ARG A 36 14.92 3.92 11.63
CA ARG A 36 15.91 3.74 12.70
C ARG A 36 15.60 4.64 13.90
N LYS A 37 15.36 5.92 13.64
CA LYS A 37 14.99 6.87 14.70
C LYS A 37 13.73 6.45 15.47
N LEU A 38 12.74 5.89 14.78
CA LEU A 38 11.54 5.34 15.44
C LEU A 38 11.88 4.08 16.26
N ALA A 39 12.75 3.21 15.75
CA ALA A 39 13.20 2.00 16.44
C ALA A 39 13.94 2.32 17.74
N GLU A 40 14.88 3.26 17.70
CA GLU A 40 15.61 3.76 18.87
C GLU A 40 14.69 4.33 19.95
N GLN A 41 13.53 4.88 19.54
CA GLN A 41 12.51 5.43 20.44
C GLN A 41 11.51 4.37 20.94
N GLY A 42 11.64 3.10 20.53
CA GLY A 42 10.69 2.05 20.87
C GLY A 42 9.31 2.23 20.22
N ARG A 43 9.23 2.91 19.07
CA ARG A 43 7.98 3.25 18.38
C ARG A 43 7.67 2.35 17.18
N ILE A 44 8.44 1.31 16.97
CA ILE A 44 8.18 0.32 15.92
C ILE A 44 7.56 -0.92 16.55
N ASP A 45 6.33 -1.21 16.15
CA ASP A 45 5.69 -2.47 16.50
C ASP A 45 6.19 -3.60 15.58
N MET A 46 6.46 -4.75 16.17
CA MET A 46 7.05 -5.92 15.50
C MET A 46 6.01 -6.96 15.06
N GLY A 47 4.77 -6.81 15.49
CA GLY A 47 3.70 -7.74 15.16
C GLY A 47 3.06 -7.46 13.80
N GLU A 48 2.32 -8.44 13.31
CA GLU A 48 1.52 -8.26 12.09
C GLU A 48 0.32 -7.35 12.39
N PRO A 49 0.11 -6.28 11.58
CA PRO A 49 -1.05 -5.42 11.73
C PRO A 49 -2.32 -6.18 11.34
N ASN A 50 -3.35 -6.03 12.16
CA ASN A 50 -4.69 -6.53 11.87
C ASN A 50 -5.74 -5.67 12.57
N VAL A 51 -7.01 -5.82 12.16
CA VAL A 51 -8.11 -5.00 12.67
C VAL A 51 -8.25 -5.11 14.18
N ALA A 52 -8.11 -6.31 14.75
CA ALA A 52 -8.27 -6.51 16.20
C ALA A 52 -7.21 -5.75 17.03
N ARG A 53 -5.99 -5.63 16.52
CA ARG A 53 -4.92 -4.85 17.17
C ARG A 53 -5.15 -3.35 17.06
N LEU A 54 -5.71 -2.89 15.94
CA LEU A 54 -6.15 -1.52 15.75
C LEU A 54 -7.29 -1.17 16.72
N GLU A 55 -8.31 -2.03 16.80
CA GLU A 55 -9.45 -1.86 17.70
C GLU A 55 -9.04 -1.78 19.16
N LYS A 56 -8.01 -2.51 19.57
CA LYS A 56 -7.45 -2.47 20.92
C LYS A 56 -6.52 -1.29 21.17
N GLY A 57 -6.21 -0.48 20.14
CA GLY A 57 -5.26 0.62 20.24
C GLY A 57 -3.81 0.18 20.43
N GLU A 58 -3.48 -1.09 20.13
CA GLU A 58 -2.10 -1.59 20.17
C GLU A 58 -1.22 -0.99 19.07
N ILE A 59 -1.84 -0.59 17.96
CA ILE A 59 -1.20 0.05 16.81
C ILE A 59 -1.89 1.38 16.57
N ALA A 60 -1.15 2.48 16.68
CA ALA A 60 -1.68 3.82 16.45
C ALA A 60 -1.65 4.24 14.97
N CYS A 61 -0.65 3.76 14.21
CA CYS A 61 -0.47 4.10 12.80
C CYS A 61 0.25 2.96 12.09
N TYR A 62 -0.10 2.69 10.83
CA TYR A 62 0.65 1.75 10.00
C TYR A 62 0.53 2.08 8.51
N PHE A 63 1.50 1.60 7.74
CA PHE A 63 1.53 1.76 6.29
C PHE A 63 0.91 0.54 5.61
N VAL A 64 -0.06 0.81 4.74
CA VAL A 64 -0.81 -0.23 4.03
C VAL A 64 -1.32 0.34 2.71
N TRP A 65 -1.70 -0.50 1.77
CA TRP A 65 -2.40 -0.05 0.57
C TRP A 65 -3.72 0.64 0.93
N ASP A 66 -4.05 1.70 0.24
CA ASP A 66 -5.26 2.52 0.46
C ASP A 66 -6.55 1.70 0.47
N TYR A 67 -6.71 0.78 -0.47
CA TYR A 67 -7.90 -0.09 -0.51
C TYR A 67 -8.03 -0.99 0.72
N ASN A 68 -6.92 -1.48 1.27
CA ASN A 68 -6.93 -2.25 2.52
C ASN A 68 -7.28 -1.36 3.71
N ALA A 69 -6.68 -0.17 3.78
CA ALA A 69 -6.94 0.80 4.84
C ALA A 69 -8.41 1.22 4.88
N LEU A 70 -9.00 1.47 3.71
CA LEU A 70 -10.41 1.82 3.58
C LEU A 70 -11.33 0.66 4.01
N GLY A 71 -10.98 -0.58 3.63
CA GLY A 71 -11.68 -1.77 4.10
C GLY A 71 -11.62 -1.94 5.62
N TYR A 72 -10.47 -1.71 6.23
CA TYR A 72 -10.31 -1.76 7.69
C TYR A 72 -11.07 -0.62 8.38
N ARG A 73 -11.04 0.59 7.82
CA ARG A 73 -11.83 1.73 8.32
C ARG A 73 -13.31 1.38 8.42
N ASP A 74 -13.89 0.84 7.35
CA ASP A 74 -15.31 0.54 7.31
C ASP A 74 -15.66 -0.64 8.24
N GLN A 75 -14.79 -1.67 8.32
CA GLN A 75 -14.95 -2.76 9.27
C GLN A 75 -14.85 -2.28 10.73
N PHE A 76 -13.88 -1.43 11.02
CA PHE A 76 -13.68 -0.88 12.35
C PHE A 76 -14.89 -0.03 12.80
N LYS A 77 -15.37 0.85 11.91
CA LYS A 77 -16.57 1.66 12.19
C LYS A 77 -17.86 0.85 12.33
N ALA A 78 -17.98 -0.27 11.61
CA ALA A 78 -19.10 -1.17 11.74
C ALA A 78 -19.13 -1.85 13.13
N ASN A 79 -17.96 -2.19 13.65
CA ASN A 79 -17.82 -2.82 14.99
C ASN A 79 -17.92 -1.80 16.13
N ASN A 80 -17.41 -0.59 15.90
CA ASN A 80 -17.41 0.50 16.89
C ASN A 80 -17.70 1.85 16.19
N PRO A 81 -18.96 2.27 16.09
CA PRO A 81 -19.36 3.50 15.39
C PRO A 81 -18.73 4.79 15.96
N GLU A 82 -18.39 4.80 17.24
CA GLU A 82 -17.75 5.93 17.92
C GLU A 82 -16.23 5.98 17.75
N ALA A 83 -15.64 4.97 17.10
CA ALA A 83 -14.20 4.91 16.92
C ALA A 83 -13.69 5.92 15.89
N GLU A 84 -12.67 6.64 16.26
CA GLU A 84 -11.92 7.51 15.36
C GLU A 84 -10.86 6.69 14.63
N TYR A 85 -11.07 6.46 13.34
CA TYR A 85 -10.13 5.83 12.45
C TYR A 85 -10.10 6.58 11.12
N ASP A 86 -8.96 7.06 10.74
CA ASP A 86 -8.79 7.82 9.51
C ASP A 86 -7.77 7.16 8.56
N VAL A 87 -7.93 7.44 7.28
CA VAL A 87 -7.06 6.96 6.20
C VAL A 87 -6.63 8.16 5.38
N CYS A 88 -5.35 8.31 5.16
CA CYS A 88 -4.83 9.39 4.32
C CYS A 88 -3.70 8.90 3.40
N ILE A 89 -3.52 9.59 2.28
CA ILE A 89 -2.33 9.49 1.45
C ILE A 89 -1.38 10.61 1.85
N PRO A 90 -0.18 10.31 2.39
CA PRO A 90 0.78 11.34 2.79
C PRO A 90 1.15 12.27 1.63
N ALA A 91 1.08 13.59 1.88
CA ALA A 91 1.34 14.59 0.85
C ALA A 91 2.83 14.82 0.57
N ASP A 92 3.70 14.42 1.48
CA ASP A 92 5.16 14.57 1.44
C ASP A 92 5.88 13.37 0.84
N GLY A 93 5.25 12.20 0.85
CA GLY A 93 5.79 11.01 0.20
C GLY A 93 4.77 9.87 0.12
N SER A 94 4.45 9.46 -1.10
CA SER A 94 3.62 8.29 -1.33
C SER A 94 3.99 7.62 -2.65
N VAL A 95 3.79 6.30 -2.71
CA VAL A 95 4.10 5.48 -3.88
C VAL A 95 2.80 4.94 -4.46
N GLN A 96 2.59 5.18 -5.75
CA GLN A 96 1.50 4.57 -6.51
C GLN A 96 1.99 3.26 -7.13
N SER A 97 1.23 2.20 -6.91
CA SER A 97 1.45 0.90 -7.54
C SER A 97 0.13 0.34 -8.05
N GLY A 98 0.21 -0.70 -8.88
CA GLY A 98 -0.97 -1.34 -9.45
C GLY A 98 -0.75 -2.84 -9.62
N TYR A 99 -1.86 -3.55 -9.82
CA TYR A 99 -1.84 -4.97 -10.11
C TYR A 99 -2.00 -5.22 -11.60
N ALA A 100 -1.30 -6.21 -12.11
CA ALA A 100 -1.42 -6.67 -13.49
C ALA A 100 -2.23 -7.96 -13.58
N THR A 101 -3.13 -8.04 -14.53
CA THR A 101 -3.81 -9.29 -14.87
C THR A 101 -2.99 -10.05 -15.89
N ILE A 102 -2.53 -11.25 -15.54
CA ILE A 102 -1.71 -12.11 -16.41
C ILE A 102 -2.52 -13.33 -16.81
N ILE A 103 -2.52 -13.64 -18.10
CA ILE A 103 -3.06 -14.92 -18.63
C ILE A 103 -1.89 -15.89 -18.75
N ASN A 104 -2.00 -17.02 -18.04
CA ASN A 104 -1.00 -18.09 -18.14
C ASN A 104 -0.97 -18.66 -19.57
N ALA A 105 0.20 -18.68 -20.21
CA ALA A 105 0.38 -19.19 -21.56
C ALA A 105 0.02 -20.69 -21.71
N TYR A 106 0.07 -21.44 -20.61
CA TYR A 106 -0.26 -22.88 -20.59
C TYR A 106 -1.68 -23.16 -20.10
N THR A 107 -2.55 -22.13 -20.02
CA THR A 107 -3.93 -22.33 -19.59
C THR A 107 -4.67 -23.31 -20.52
N LYS A 108 -5.40 -24.25 -19.94
CA LYS A 108 -6.28 -25.15 -20.69
C LYS A 108 -7.60 -24.48 -21.14
N ARG A 109 -7.82 -23.23 -20.72
CA ARG A 109 -9.07 -22.48 -21.01
C ARG A 109 -8.73 -21.05 -21.44
N PRO A 110 -8.02 -20.86 -22.59
CA PRO A 110 -7.53 -19.53 -22.99
C PRO A 110 -8.66 -18.53 -23.24
N HIS A 111 -9.77 -18.97 -23.84
CA HIS A 111 -10.92 -18.10 -24.11
C HIS A 111 -11.61 -17.64 -22.82
N ALA A 112 -11.79 -18.52 -21.85
CA ALA A 112 -12.36 -18.15 -20.56
C ALA A 112 -11.44 -17.18 -19.81
N ALA A 113 -10.13 -17.40 -19.83
CA ALA A 113 -9.17 -16.50 -19.21
C ALA A 113 -9.17 -15.10 -19.86
N ALA A 114 -9.22 -15.04 -21.20
CA ALA A 114 -9.34 -13.80 -21.95
C ALA A 114 -10.65 -13.07 -21.63
N PHE A 115 -11.78 -13.78 -21.62
CA PHE A 115 -13.07 -13.22 -21.28
C PHE A 115 -13.11 -12.66 -19.86
N THR A 116 -12.54 -13.38 -18.89
CA THR A 116 -12.44 -12.91 -17.50
C THR A 116 -11.63 -11.61 -17.43
N ARG A 117 -10.52 -11.52 -18.16
CA ARG A 117 -9.73 -10.30 -18.21
C ARG A 117 -10.49 -9.14 -18.83
N GLU A 118 -11.19 -9.36 -19.93
CA GLU A 118 -12.04 -8.34 -20.56
C GLU A 118 -13.14 -7.85 -19.59
N TYR A 119 -13.76 -8.76 -18.84
CA TYR A 119 -14.72 -8.37 -17.81
C TYR A 119 -14.07 -7.50 -16.72
N ILE A 120 -12.91 -7.92 -16.18
CA ILE A 120 -12.19 -7.15 -15.15
C ILE A 120 -11.87 -5.73 -15.64
N LEU A 121 -11.50 -5.58 -16.91
CA LEU A 121 -11.16 -4.29 -17.52
C LEU A 121 -12.39 -3.51 -18.04
N SER A 122 -13.57 -4.10 -18.06
CA SER A 122 -14.81 -3.39 -18.41
C SER A 122 -15.23 -2.40 -17.33
N ASP A 123 -16.16 -1.49 -17.65
CA ASP A 123 -16.70 -0.54 -16.66
C ASP A 123 -17.35 -1.28 -15.48
N ALA A 124 -18.14 -2.33 -15.77
CA ALA A 124 -18.74 -3.14 -14.72
C ALA A 124 -17.71 -3.81 -13.80
N GLY A 125 -16.64 -4.37 -14.39
CA GLY A 125 -15.55 -4.98 -13.63
C GLY A 125 -14.79 -3.96 -12.79
N GLN A 126 -14.49 -2.78 -13.36
CA GLN A 126 -13.82 -1.70 -12.64
C GLN A 126 -14.68 -1.13 -11.51
N ILE A 127 -15.99 -0.98 -11.70
CA ILE A 127 -16.92 -0.59 -10.64
C ILE A 127 -16.98 -1.66 -9.54
N ASN A 128 -16.98 -2.95 -9.89
CA ASN A 128 -16.95 -4.02 -8.90
C ASN A 128 -15.66 -4.03 -8.09
N LEU A 129 -14.51 -3.76 -8.71
CA LEU A 129 -13.24 -3.58 -7.98
C LEU A 129 -13.28 -2.34 -7.07
N ALA A 130 -13.89 -1.24 -7.53
CA ALA A 130 -14.04 -0.03 -6.74
C ALA A 130 -14.97 -0.20 -5.54
N ARG A 131 -15.95 -1.12 -5.59
CA ARG A 131 -16.75 -1.51 -4.41
C ARG A 131 -15.89 -2.17 -3.32
N GLY A 132 -14.74 -2.75 -3.70
CA GLY A 132 -13.68 -3.22 -2.82
C GLY A 132 -12.55 -2.18 -2.63
N TYR A 133 -12.86 -0.91 -2.86
CA TYR A 133 -11.98 0.27 -2.68
C TYR A 133 -10.81 0.40 -3.66
N ALA A 134 -10.71 -0.44 -4.69
CA ALA A 134 -9.67 -0.29 -5.70
C ALA A 134 -9.97 0.89 -6.63
N THR A 135 -9.01 1.77 -6.82
CA THR A 135 -9.13 2.86 -7.79
C THR A 135 -9.14 2.30 -9.22
N PRO A 136 -10.15 2.66 -10.07
CA PRO A 136 -10.18 2.22 -11.46
C PRO A 136 -8.93 2.62 -12.23
N ILE A 137 -8.40 1.71 -13.07
CA ILE A 137 -7.24 2.00 -13.90
C ILE A 137 -7.55 2.90 -15.10
N ARG A 138 -8.83 3.02 -15.45
CA ARG A 138 -9.30 3.90 -16.52
C ARG A 138 -10.04 5.09 -15.94
N GLY A 139 -9.53 6.29 -16.21
CA GLY A 139 -10.13 7.56 -15.74
C GLY A 139 -11.52 7.86 -16.33
N SER A 140 -11.95 7.14 -17.37
CA SER A 140 -13.28 7.26 -17.98
C SER A 140 -14.38 6.49 -17.26
N VAL A 141 -14.05 5.67 -16.25
CA VAL A 141 -15.04 4.90 -15.51
C VAL A 141 -15.78 5.80 -14.53
N GLU A 142 -17.06 5.99 -14.74
CA GLU A 142 -17.93 6.73 -13.82
C GLU A 142 -18.37 5.83 -12.67
N LEU A 143 -17.89 6.13 -11.47
CA LEU A 143 -18.27 5.38 -10.28
C LEU A 143 -19.64 5.86 -9.78
N PRO A 144 -20.50 4.93 -9.30
CA PRO A 144 -21.72 5.29 -8.57
C PRO A 144 -21.42 6.15 -7.32
N ASP A 145 -22.34 7.01 -6.93
CA ASP A 145 -22.13 7.94 -5.82
C ASP A 145 -21.90 7.23 -4.48
N ASP A 146 -22.57 6.09 -4.25
CA ASP A 146 -22.37 5.24 -3.08
C ASP A 146 -20.95 4.66 -2.99
N VAL A 147 -20.31 4.44 -4.13
CA VAL A 147 -18.91 3.98 -4.22
C VAL A 147 -17.94 5.15 -4.02
N LYS A 148 -18.19 6.27 -4.73
CA LYS A 148 -17.37 7.49 -4.58
C LYS A 148 -17.27 7.96 -3.13
N ALA A 149 -18.39 7.94 -2.42
CA ALA A 149 -18.48 8.39 -1.02
C ALA A 149 -17.59 7.58 -0.05
N LYS A 150 -17.17 6.39 -0.43
CA LYS A 150 -16.28 5.53 0.38
C LYS A 150 -14.80 5.67 0.05
N MET A 151 -14.49 6.26 -1.12
CA MET A 151 -13.12 6.45 -1.58
C MET A 151 -12.48 7.69 -0.94
N LEU A 152 -11.15 7.77 -0.98
CA LEU A 152 -10.46 9.00 -0.61
C LEU A 152 -10.66 10.07 -1.69
N PRO A 153 -10.65 11.35 -1.32
CA PRO A 153 -10.66 12.46 -2.28
C PRO A 153 -9.52 12.34 -3.30
N SER A 154 -9.81 12.58 -4.58
CA SER A 154 -8.83 12.46 -5.67
C SER A 154 -7.59 13.33 -5.49
N GLU A 155 -7.75 14.46 -4.81
CA GLU A 155 -6.67 15.41 -4.51
C GLU A 155 -5.58 14.82 -3.63
N GLN A 156 -5.90 13.85 -2.79
CA GLN A 156 -4.91 13.15 -1.96
C GLN A 156 -3.94 12.33 -2.81
N TYR A 157 -4.39 11.81 -3.96
CA TYR A 157 -3.55 11.02 -4.87
C TYR A 157 -2.64 11.87 -5.76
N ALA A 158 -2.83 13.18 -5.81
CA ALA A 158 -2.11 14.08 -6.73
C ALA A 158 -0.58 14.06 -6.54
N LYS A 159 -0.10 13.71 -5.35
CA LYS A 159 1.34 13.62 -5.03
C LYS A 159 1.86 12.18 -4.92
N ALA A 160 1.00 11.19 -5.05
CA ALA A 160 1.43 9.81 -5.16
C ALA A 160 2.09 9.60 -6.53
N ARG A 161 3.28 9.02 -6.55
CA ARG A 161 4.02 8.80 -7.78
C ARG A 161 4.33 7.33 -8.01
N PRO A 162 4.32 6.85 -9.27
CA PRO A 162 4.80 5.52 -9.58
C PRO A 162 6.32 5.44 -9.35
N ILE A 163 6.83 4.21 -9.21
CA ILE A 163 8.26 3.95 -9.27
C ILE A 163 8.76 4.36 -10.66
N SER A 164 9.71 5.28 -10.71
CA SER A 164 10.21 5.86 -11.96
C SER A 164 11.39 5.07 -12.53
N ASP A 165 12.25 4.54 -11.68
CA ASP A 165 13.39 3.70 -12.06
C ASP A 165 13.21 2.27 -11.53
N PHE A 166 12.50 1.45 -12.31
CA PHE A 166 12.26 0.05 -11.96
C PHE A 166 13.55 -0.77 -11.84
N LYS A 167 14.56 -0.46 -12.65
CA LYS A 167 15.83 -1.19 -12.59
C LYS A 167 16.60 -0.92 -11.30
N ALA A 168 16.68 0.36 -10.91
CA ALA A 168 17.26 0.74 -9.63
C ALA A 168 16.47 0.16 -8.45
N TRP A 169 15.14 0.18 -8.56
CA TRP A 169 14.25 -0.40 -7.55
C TRP A 169 14.44 -1.91 -7.38
N GLU A 170 14.48 -2.68 -8.48
CA GLU A 170 14.72 -4.13 -8.44
C GLU A 170 16.09 -4.46 -7.83
N GLU A 171 17.11 -3.68 -8.14
CA GLU A 171 18.44 -3.88 -7.56
C GLU A 171 18.43 -3.57 -6.05
N ALA A 172 17.84 -2.45 -5.64
CA ALA A 172 17.70 -2.10 -4.24
C ALA A 172 16.91 -3.15 -3.46
N ALA A 173 15.82 -3.68 -4.04
CA ALA A 173 14.94 -4.67 -3.41
C ALA A 173 15.67 -5.92 -2.94
N LYS A 174 16.74 -6.33 -3.63
CA LYS A 174 17.55 -7.52 -3.27
C LYS A 174 18.18 -7.43 -1.88
N SER A 175 18.52 -6.25 -1.42
CA SER A 175 19.20 -6.02 -0.13
C SER A 175 18.31 -5.44 0.96
N LEU A 176 17.07 -5.06 0.67
CA LEU A 176 16.20 -4.35 1.63
C LEU A 176 15.98 -5.11 2.93
N GLY A 177 15.76 -6.43 2.83
CA GLY A 177 15.55 -7.26 4.02
C GLY A 177 16.76 -7.28 4.96
N THR A 178 17.96 -7.45 4.42
CA THR A 178 19.22 -7.45 5.18
C THR A 178 19.49 -6.09 5.80
N LYS A 179 19.41 -5.03 4.98
CA LYS A 179 19.59 -3.65 5.47
C LYS A 179 18.58 -3.28 6.55
N TRP A 180 17.34 -3.71 6.43
CA TRP A 180 16.34 -3.48 7.45
C TRP A 180 16.74 -4.09 8.80
N GLN A 181 17.25 -5.33 8.79
CA GLN A 181 17.72 -5.97 10.02
C GLN A 181 18.92 -5.23 10.63
N GLU A 182 19.88 -4.86 9.79
CA GLU A 182 21.14 -4.23 10.23
C GLU A 182 20.97 -2.77 10.65
N GLU A 183 20.17 -2.00 9.90
CA GLU A 183 20.09 -0.55 10.04
C GLU A 183 18.88 -0.03 10.83
N VAL A 184 17.84 -0.87 11.01
CA VAL A 184 16.64 -0.49 11.75
C VAL A 184 16.42 -1.41 12.94
N MET A 185 16.30 -2.74 12.69
CA MET A 185 15.91 -3.68 13.71
C MET A 185 16.97 -3.88 14.79
N ALA A 186 18.25 -3.78 14.45
CA ALA A 186 19.35 -3.81 15.40
C ALA A 186 19.27 -2.70 16.47
N TYR A 187 18.48 -1.65 16.21
CA TYR A 187 18.27 -0.51 17.11
C TYR A 187 16.92 -0.53 17.83
N ALA A 188 16.06 -1.52 17.54
CA ALA A 188 14.76 -1.63 18.19
C ALA A 188 14.93 -1.99 19.69
N LYS A 189 14.22 -1.25 20.55
CA LYS A 189 14.19 -1.42 22.00
C LYS A 189 12.97 -2.22 22.43
#